data_800f367467708c8c192a72bd963f94f6
#
_entry.id   800f367467708c8c192a72bd963f94f6
#
_cell.length_a   1.000
_cell.length_b   1.000
_cell.length_c   1.000
_cell.angle_alpha   90.00
_cell.angle_beta   90.00
_cell.angle_gamma   90.00
#
_symmetry.space_group_name_H-M   'P 1'
#
loop_
_entity.id
_entity.type
_entity.pdbx_description
1 polymer ?
#
loop_
_entity_poly.entity_id
_entity_poly.type
_entity_poly.pdbx_seq_one_letter_code
_entity_poly.pdbx_strand_id
1 'polypeptide(L)'
;MQETVLHRIVRDKAVWVAARKEQQPLADFEHLLGPSQRSFYHALQGARTAFILECKKASPSKGLIREDFDPAAIAGIYSAYASAISVLTDEKYFQGSFDFLPQVSAAVPQPVLCKDFIIDPYQIYLARHYQADAVLLMLSVLEDEQYRQLAAVAHSLNMGVLTEVISEEEAERALRLGAKVVGINNRDLRDLSIDLDRTRRLAPRLPGVTVISESGINTYGQIRELSRFANGFLIGSALMAEPDLAAAVRRVILGENKVCGLTRPQDALAAYQAGAAFGGLIFAARSPRCVTPEQARQVMAGAPLKYVGVFSDQPVADVAETAAALGLHAVQLHGQEDQAYIDRLRTALPPACRIWKALSVRDQMPARDLNHVDRYVLDNGNGGSGQPFDWRVLAGQPLDNVLLAGGLGADNCVQAAQLGCAGLDFNSGVESAPGIKDAEKITAVFQTLRAY
;
A
#
# COMPACT_ATOMS: atom_id res chain seq x y z
N MET A 1 -6.63 -30.64 24.83
CA MET A 1 -6.06 -29.42 24.23
C MET A 1 -6.97 -28.93 23.13
N GLN A 2 -7.30 -27.65 23.14
CA GLN A 2 -8.15 -27.07 22.09
C GLN A 2 -7.34 -26.99 20.78
N GLU A 3 -7.94 -27.42 19.66
CA GLU A 3 -7.29 -27.41 18.35
C GLU A 3 -7.07 -25.94 17.90
N THR A 4 -5.86 -25.62 17.43
CA THR A 4 -5.55 -24.27 16.90
C THR A 4 -6.17 -24.08 15.51
N VAL A 5 -6.33 -22.82 15.10
CA VAL A 5 -6.83 -22.47 13.75
C VAL A 5 -5.90 -23.06 12.68
N LEU A 6 -4.60 -22.91 12.84
CA LEU A 6 -3.59 -23.46 11.91
C LEU A 6 -3.68 -24.97 11.79
N HIS A 7 -3.80 -25.68 12.91
CA HIS A 7 -3.93 -27.14 12.92
C HIS A 7 -5.17 -27.60 12.13
N ARG A 8 -6.29 -26.92 12.31
CA ARG A 8 -7.54 -27.20 11.59
C ARG A 8 -7.37 -26.99 10.08
N ILE A 9 -6.73 -25.87 9.69
CA ILE A 9 -6.47 -25.57 8.27
C ILE A 9 -5.62 -26.67 7.63
N VAL A 10 -4.54 -27.07 8.28
CA VAL A 10 -3.62 -28.10 7.77
C VAL A 10 -4.31 -29.46 7.65
N ARG A 11 -5.10 -29.84 8.66
CA ARG A 11 -5.89 -31.07 8.62
C ARG A 11 -6.86 -31.08 7.43
N ASP A 12 -7.59 -30.00 7.23
CA ASP A 12 -8.53 -29.87 6.11
C ASP A 12 -7.80 -29.83 4.77
N LYS A 13 -6.59 -29.27 4.74
CA LYS A 13 -5.76 -29.26 3.53
C LYS A 13 -5.33 -30.67 3.13
N ALA A 14 -4.99 -31.53 4.08
CA ALA A 14 -4.66 -32.92 3.79
C ALA A 14 -5.82 -33.66 3.09
N VAL A 15 -7.06 -33.40 3.53
CA VAL A 15 -8.25 -33.94 2.88
C VAL A 15 -8.41 -33.39 1.46
N TRP A 16 -8.24 -32.08 1.31
CA TRP A 16 -8.33 -31.43 0.00
C TRP A 16 -7.30 -32.00 -1.00
N VAL A 17 -6.06 -32.16 -0.56
CA VAL A 17 -4.97 -32.70 -1.40
C VAL A 17 -5.29 -34.13 -1.86
N ALA A 18 -5.75 -34.97 -0.96
CA ALA A 18 -6.13 -36.36 -1.30
C ALA A 18 -7.24 -36.38 -2.37
N ALA A 19 -8.27 -35.59 -2.17
CA ALA A 19 -9.38 -35.48 -3.16
C ALA A 19 -8.91 -34.91 -4.49
N ARG A 20 -8.06 -33.90 -4.48
CA ARG A 20 -7.57 -33.27 -5.72
C ARG A 20 -6.67 -34.21 -6.52
N LYS A 21 -5.85 -35.02 -5.87
CA LYS A 21 -5.03 -36.05 -6.53
C LYS A 21 -5.88 -37.05 -7.32
N GLU A 22 -7.06 -37.39 -6.81
CA GLU A 22 -7.99 -38.27 -7.51
C GLU A 22 -8.66 -37.57 -8.69
N GLN A 23 -9.06 -36.31 -8.51
CA GLN A 23 -9.75 -35.53 -9.56
C GLN A 23 -8.81 -35.12 -10.69
N GLN A 24 -7.56 -34.80 -10.36
CA GLN A 24 -6.55 -34.30 -11.30
C GLN A 24 -5.20 -34.95 -10.98
N PRO A 25 -5.01 -36.23 -11.34
CA PRO A 25 -3.76 -36.92 -11.03
C PRO A 25 -2.54 -36.26 -11.65
N LEU A 26 -1.41 -36.27 -10.92
CA LEU A 26 -0.13 -35.72 -11.38
C LEU A 26 0.26 -36.29 -12.76
N ALA A 27 0.04 -37.57 -12.99
CA ALA A 27 0.35 -38.24 -14.26
C ALA A 27 -0.34 -37.59 -15.47
N ASP A 28 -1.48 -36.93 -15.25
CA ASP A 28 -2.24 -36.32 -16.35
C ASP A 28 -1.61 -35.00 -16.83
N PHE A 29 -0.79 -34.33 -16.02
CA PHE A 29 -0.23 -33.05 -16.40
C PHE A 29 1.28 -32.91 -16.16
N GLU A 30 1.95 -33.85 -15.50
CA GLU A 30 3.38 -33.77 -15.19
C GLU A 30 4.23 -33.54 -16.44
N HIS A 31 3.89 -34.20 -17.53
CA HIS A 31 4.60 -34.08 -18.81
C HIS A 31 4.41 -32.70 -19.49
N LEU A 32 3.45 -31.89 -19.04
CA LEU A 32 3.18 -30.58 -19.57
C LEU A 32 3.96 -29.47 -18.80
N LEU A 33 4.59 -29.83 -17.67
CA LEU A 33 5.26 -28.86 -16.82
C LEU A 33 6.56 -28.37 -17.45
N GLY A 34 6.69 -27.03 -17.50
CA GLY A 34 7.94 -26.36 -17.82
C GLY A 34 8.44 -25.55 -16.63
N PRO A 35 9.74 -25.24 -16.59
CA PRO A 35 10.30 -24.41 -15.53
C PRO A 35 9.73 -23.01 -15.58
N SER A 36 9.64 -22.35 -14.42
CA SER A 36 9.29 -20.94 -14.34
C SER A 36 10.34 -20.07 -15.05
N GLN A 37 9.88 -19.08 -15.78
CA GLN A 37 10.74 -18.10 -16.48
C GLN A 37 10.70 -16.72 -15.84
N ARG A 38 10.01 -16.58 -14.67
CA ARG A 38 9.90 -15.34 -13.91
C ARG A 38 10.54 -15.55 -12.54
N SER A 39 11.75 -15.05 -12.37
CA SER A 39 12.50 -15.29 -11.13
C SER A 39 11.93 -14.50 -9.96
N PHE A 40 11.32 -15.21 -9.03
CA PHE A 40 10.85 -14.66 -7.75
C PHE A 40 12.00 -14.08 -6.93
N TYR A 41 13.12 -14.81 -6.84
CA TYR A 41 14.29 -14.36 -6.07
C TYR A 41 14.89 -13.09 -6.66
N HIS A 42 15.04 -13.01 -7.97
CA HIS A 42 15.57 -11.82 -8.63
C HIS A 42 14.65 -10.61 -8.47
N ALA A 43 13.34 -10.82 -8.57
CA ALA A 43 12.34 -9.75 -8.46
C ALA A 43 12.36 -9.05 -7.09
N LEU A 44 12.77 -9.74 -6.03
CA LEU A 44 12.82 -9.22 -4.66
C LEU A 44 14.18 -8.61 -4.29
N GLN A 45 15.16 -8.70 -5.19
CA GLN A 45 16.48 -8.10 -4.98
C GLN A 45 16.49 -6.67 -5.52
N GLY A 46 17.36 -5.84 -4.95
CA GLY A 46 17.54 -4.46 -5.39
C GLY A 46 17.69 -3.49 -4.24
N ALA A 47 17.96 -2.23 -4.59
CA ALA A 47 18.19 -1.16 -3.61
C ALA A 47 16.89 -0.61 -3.01
N ARG A 48 15.75 -0.91 -3.64
CA ARG A 48 14.43 -0.43 -3.19
C ARG A 48 13.68 -1.51 -2.45
N THR A 49 12.87 -1.09 -1.48
CA THR A 49 11.92 -1.97 -0.78
C THR A 49 11.03 -2.70 -1.78
N ALA A 50 10.98 -4.02 -1.66
CA ALA A 50 10.15 -4.87 -2.50
C ALA A 50 8.71 -4.94 -1.96
N PHE A 51 7.75 -5.06 -2.86
CA PHE A 51 6.34 -5.26 -2.50
C PHE A 51 5.78 -6.50 -3.17
N ILE A 52 5.30 -7.42 -2.34
CA ILE A 52 4.47 -8.54 -2.78
C ILE A 52 3.03 -8.15 -2.46
N LEU A 53 2.27 -7.82 -3.49
CA LEU A 53 0.89 -7.37 -3.32
C LEU A 53 -0.07 -8.54 -3.54
N GLU A 54 -1.03 -8.69 -2.63
CA GLU A 54 -1.80 -9.93 -2.52
C GLU A 54 -3.25 -9.78 -2.97
N CYS A 55 -3.65 -10.68 -3.85
CA CYS A 55 -5.03 -10.90 -4.25
C CYS A 55 -5.68 -11.84 -3.21
N LYS A 56 -6.53 -11.30 -2.37
CA LYS A 56 -7.17 -12.04 -1.26
C LYS A 56 -8.63 -11.67 -1.12
N LYS A 57 -9.50 -12.65 -1.37
CA LYS A 57 -10.95 -12.44 -1.28
C LYS A 57 -11.46 -12.50 0.17
N ALA A 58 -10.97 -13.44 0.95
CA ALA A 58 -11.39 -13.71 2.32
C ALA A 58 -10.24 -14.22 3.18
N SER A 59 -10.41 -14.20 4.49
CA SER A 59 -9.45 -14.79 5.43
C SER A 59 -10.16 -15.32 6.69
N PRO A 60 -9.50 -16.21 7.46
CA PRO A 60 -10.07 -16.71 8.72
C PRO A 60 -10.34 -15.61 9.75
N SER A 61 -9.52 -14.55 9.76
CA SER A 61 -9.64 -13.47 10.74
C SER A 61 -10.71 -12.43 10.38
N LYS A 62 -10.99 -12.23 9.09
CA LYS A 62 -11.85 -11.14 8.60
C LYS A 62 -13.08 -11.63 7.84
N GLY A 63 -13.17 -12.92 7.52
CA GLY A 63 -14.21 -13.45 6.63
C GLY A 63 -14.06 -12.87 5.24
N LEU A 64 -15.20 -12.59 4.56
CA LEU A 64 -15.18 -11.97 3.24
C LEU A 64 -14.65 -10.53 3.35
N ILE A 65 -13.59 -10.23 2.58
CA ILE A 65 -12.93 -8.92 2.55
C ILE A 65 -13.37 -8.13 1.32
N ARG A 66 -13.41 -8.78 0.16
CA ARG A 66 -13.75 -8.15 -1.11
C ARG A 66 -14.75 -9.00 -1.89
N GLU A 67 -15.97 -8.50 -1.98
CA GLU A 67 -17.05 -9.19 -2.70
C GLU A 67 -16.82 -9.17 -4.21
N ASP A 68 -16.50 -7.99 -4.75
CA ASP A 68 -16.14 -7.78 -6.16
C ASP A 68 -14.66 -8.15 -6.37
N PHE A 69 -14.42 -9.45 -6.56
CA PHE A 69 -13.08 -10.02 -6.66
C PHE A 69 -12.79 -10.50 -8.09
N ASP A 70 -12.04 -9.67 -8.83
CA ASP A 70 -11.51 -9.99 -10.16
C ASP A 70 -9.97 -10.01 -10.07
N PRO A 71 -9.34 -11.18 -9.99
CA PRO A 71 -7.90 -11.27 -9.78
C PRO A 71 -7.08 -10.66 -10.92
N ALA A 72 -7.52 -10.75 -12.15
CA ALA A 72 -6.81 -10.15 -13.30
C ALA A 72 -6.82 -8.62 -13.22
N ALA A 73 -7.97 -8.01 -12.90
CA ALA A 73 -8.11 -6.57 -12.74
C ALA A 73 -7.31 -6.06 -11.52
N ILE A 74 -7.37 -6.78 -10.39
CA ILE A 74 -6.60 -6.47 -9.18
C ILE A 74 -5.10 -6.50 -9.49
N ALA A 75 -4.62 -7.57 -10.11
CA ALA A 75 -3.21 -7.71 -10.47
C ALA A 75 -2.74 -6.62 -11.44
N GLY A 76 -3.57 -6.22 -12.39
CA GLY A 76 -3.30 -5.11 -13.31
C GLY A 76 -3.04 -3.79 -12.56
N ILE A 77 -3.83 -3.51 -11.53
CA ILE A 77 -3.62 -2.33 -10.66
C ILE A 77 -2.33 -2.48 -9.85
N TYR A 78 -2.05 -3.64 -9.29
CA TYR A 78 -0.84 -3.92 -8.52
C TYR A 78 0.45 -3.80 -9.34
N SER A 79 0.37 -4.09 -10.63
CA SER A 79 1.54 -4.21 -11.52
C SER A 79 2.41 -2.96 -11.56
N ALA A 80 1.84 -1.78 -11.33
CA ALA A 80 2.60 -0.53 -11.31
C ALA A 80 3.63 -0.45 -10.16
N TYR A 81 3.39 -1.17 -9.06
CA TYR A 81 4.22 -1.07 -7.85
C TYR A 81 4.77 -2.40 -7.35
N ALA A 82 4.19 -3.51 -7.72
CA ALA A 82 4.54 -4.82 -7.20
C ALA A 82 5.86 -5.35 -7.76
N SER A 83 6.65 -5.98 -6.91
CA SER A 83 7.80 -6.83 -7.31
C SER A 83 7.33 -8.24 -7.68
N ALA A 84 6.30 -8.72 -6.98
CA ALA A 84 5.63 -9.99 -7.22
C ALA A 84 4.16 -9.88 -6.81
N ILE A 85 3.32 -10.78 -7.32
CA ILE A 85 1.90 -10.86 -6.97
C ILE A 85 1.65 -12.14 -6.18
N SER A 86 1.02 -12.03 -5.03
CA SER A 86 0.60 -13.18 -4.22
C SER A 86 -0.88 -13.49 -4.49
N VAL A 87 -1.21 -14.77 -4.66
CA VAL A 87 -2.56 -15.22 -4.96
C VAL A 87 -2.96 -16.33 -3.99
N LEU A 88 -3.99 -16.12 -3.20
CA LEU A 88 -4.56 -17.14 -2.32
C LEU A 88 -5.26 -18.19 -3.16
N THR A 89 -4.86 -19.45 -2.95
CA THR A 89 -5.44 -20.60 -3.66
C THR A 89 -6.22 -21.54 -2.74
N ASP A 90 -6.15 -21.36 -1.42
CA ASP A 90 -6.95 -22.09 -0.46
C ASP A 90 -8.44 -21.73 -0.59
N GLU A 91 -9.28 -22.74 -0.84
CA GLU A 91 -10.70 -22.53 -1.10
C GLU A 91 -11.51 -22.31 0.19
N LYS A 92 -11.32 -23.18 1.17
CA LYS A 92 -12.17 -23.25 2.34
C LYS A 92 -12.06 -22.02 3.26
N TYR A 93 -10.84 -21.56 3.53
CA TYR A 93 -10.58 -20.50 4.50
C TYR A 93 -10.33 -19.13 3.89
N PHE A 94 -9.94 -19.09 2.61
CA PHE A 94 -9.58 -17.84 1.92
C PHE A 94 -10.44 -17.59 0.68
N GLN A 95 -11.38 -18.46 0.34
CA GLN A 95 -12.17 -18.40 -0.89
C GLN A 95 -11.31 -18.23 -2.14
N GLY A 96 -10.13 -18.84 -2.13
CA GLY A 96 -9.19 -18.84 -3.22
C GLY A 96 -9.48 -19.92 -4.25
N SER A 97 -8.67 -19.98 -5.29
CA SER A 97 -8.71 -21.02 -6.31
C SER A 97 -7.40 -21.08 -7.08
N PHE A 98 -6.97 -22.26 -7.47
CA PHE A 98 -5.85 -22.42 -8.41
C PHE A 98 -6.16 -21.77 -9.77
N ASP A 99 -7.41 -21.67 -10.16
CA ASP A 99 -7.84 -21.01 -11.41
C ASP A 99 -7.48 -19.52 -11.45
N PHE A 100 -7.29 -18.89 -10.32
CA PHE A 100 -6.87 -17.49 -10.25
C PHE A 100 -5.42 -17.28 -10.71
N LEU A 101 -4.55 -18.27 -10.56
CA LEU A 101 -3.14 -18.16 -10.91
C LEU A 101 -2.89 -17.82 -12.38
N PRO A 102 -3.46 -18.55 -13.37
CA PRO A 102 -3.25 -18.20 -14.77
C PRO A 102 -3.87 -16.86 -15.15
N GLN A 103 -4.98 -16.46 -14.53
CA GLN A 103 -5.58 -15.15 -14.76
C GLN A 103 -4.63 -14.02 -14.36
N VAL A 104 -3.99 -14.13 -13.21
CA VAL A 104 -3.00 -13.16 -12.73
C VAL A 104 -1.73 -13.21 -13.58
N SER A 105 -1.21 -14.38 -13.86
CA SER A 105 -0.01 -14.57 -14.68
C SER A 105 -0.14 -13.96 -16.07
N ALA A 106 -1.31 -14.07 -16.68
CA ALA A 106 -1.59 -13.47 -17.99
C ALA A 106 -1.71 -11.93 -17.94
N ALA A 107 -2.09 -11.37 -16.79
CA ALA A 107 -2.34 -9.94 -16.63
C ALA A 107 -1.08 -9.13 -16.31
N VAL A 108 -0.01 -9.76 -15.78
CA VAL A 108 1.18 -9.06 -15.30
C VAL A 108 2.46 -9.77 -15.73
N PRO A 109 3.60 -9.03 -15.86
CA PRO A 109 4.90 -9.64 -16.12
C PRO A 109 5.62 -10.14 -14.86
N GLN A 110 5.18 -9.72 -13.68
CA GLN A 110 5.80 -10.10 -12.41
C GLN A 110 5.62 -11.58 -12.10
N PRO A 111 6.55 -12.18 -11.31
CA PRO A 111 6.36 -13.53 -10.82
C PRO A 111 5.15 -13.63 -9.90
N VAL A 112 4.46 -14.75 -9.95
CA VAL A 112 3.24 -15.04 -9.21
C VAL A 112 3.52 -16.06 -8.12
N LEU A 113 3.22 -15.71 -6.88
CA LEU A 113 3.34 -16.55 -5.70
C LEU A 113 2.01 -17.27 -5.44
N CYS A 114 2.05 -18.60 -5.43
CA CYS A 114 0.95 -19.42 -4.93
C CYS A 114 0.97 -19.40 -3.40
N LYS A 115 0.00 -18.71 -2.81
CA LYS A 115 -0.14 -18.55 -1.37
C LYS A 115 -1.14 -19.57 -0.86
N ASP A 116 -0.62 -20.67 -0.34
CA ASP A 116 -1.42 -21.81 0.15
C ASP A 116 -0.66 -22.54 1.26
N PHE A 117 -1.32 -23.48 1.89
CA PHE A 117 -0.73 -24.36 2.91
C PHE A 117 -0.19 -25.62 2.22
N ILE A 118 1.08 -25.61 1.86
CA ILE A 118 1.72 -26.68 1.10
C ILE A 118 2.29 -27.73 2.05
N ILE A 119 1.81 -28.97 1.90
CA ILE A 119 2.17 -30.12 2.72
C ILE A 119 2.60 -31.33 1.90
N ASP A 120 2.46 -31.26 0.59
CA ASP A 120 2.69 -32.39 -0.32
C ASP A 120 3.32 -31.90 -1.63
N PRO A 121 4.31 -32.58 -2.20
CA PRO A 121 4.92 -32.22 -3.48
C PRO A 121 3.91 -32.01 -4.60
N TYR A 122 2.81 -32.75 -4.59
CA TYR A 122 1.73 -32.59 -5.56
C TYR A 122 1.25 -31.15 -5.71
N GLN A 123 1.11 -30.43 -4.59
CA GLN A 123 0.64 -29.04 -4.60
C GLN A 123 1.62 -28.11 -5.35
N ILE A 124 2.92 -28.38 -5.29
CA ILE A 124 3.94 -27.59 -6.00
C ILE A 124 3.86 -27.84 -7.50
N TYR A 125 3.73 -29.09 -7.92
CA TYR A 125 3.52 -29.43 -9.33
C TYR A 125 2.22 -28.83 -9.85
N LEU A 126 1.16 -28.89 -9.06
CA LEU A 126 -0.13 -28.27 -9.41
C LEU A 126 0.00 -26.76 -9.55
N ALA A 127 0.69 -26.10 -8.61
CA ALA A 127 0.94 -24.65 -8.65
C ALA A 127 1.69 -24.27 -9.94
N ARG A 128 2.74 -25.02 -10.31
CA ARG A 128 3.47 -24.77 -11.55
C ARG A 128 2.59 -25.01 -12.79
N HIS A 129 1.77 -26.03 -12.78
CA HIS A 129 0.82 -26.29 -13.86
C HIS A 129 -0.14 -25.12 -14.08
N TYR A 130 -0.57 -24.49 -13.00
CA TYR A 130 -1.39 -23.27 -13.04
C TYR A 130 -0.55 -21.98 -13.13
N GLN A 131 0.73 -22.08 -13.49
CA GLN A 131 1.61 -20.97 -13.84
C GLN A 131 2.13 -20.13 -12.67
N ALA A 132 2.14 -20.64 -11.45
CA ALA A 132 2.82 -20.02 -10.35
C ALA A 132 4.35 -20.08 -10.53
N ASP A 133 5.04 -19.03 -10.10
CA ASP A 133 6.49 -18.87 -10.18
C ASP A 133 7.18 -19.05 -8.82
N ALA A 134 6.41 -19.11 -7.76
CA ALA A 134 6.87 -19.30 -6.39
C ALA A 134 5.79 -19.96 -5.54
N VAL A 135 6.22 -20.55 -4.43
CA VAL A 135 5.34 -21.17 -3.43
C VAL A 135 5.72 -20.71 -2.03
N LEU A 136 4.74 -20.76 -1.12
CA LEU A 136 4.92 -20.53 0.31
C LEU A 136 5.21 -21.88 1.01
N LEU A 137 6.28 -21.93 1.80
CA LEU A 137 6.56 -23.05 2.70
C LEU A 137 6.67 -22.54 4.14
N MET A 138 5.83 -23.06 5.04
CA MET A 138 5.69 -22.57 6.41
C MET A 138 6.43 -23.50 7.39
N LEU A 139 7.43 -22.97 8.10
CA LEU A 139 8.15 -23.76 9.12
C LEU A 139 7.31 -24.07 10.36
N SER A 140 6.21 -23.33 10.58
CA SER A 140 5.20 -23.69 11.60
C SER A 140 4.43 -24.96 11.27
N VAL A 141 4.45 -25.40 10.02
CA VAL A 141 3.71 -26.57 9.50
C VAL A 141 4.63 -27.72 9.18
N LEU A 142 5.83 -27.42 8.66
CA LEU A 142 6.74 -28.40 8.07
C LEU A 142 7.91 -28.71 9.00
N GLU A 143 8.22 -29.99 9.13
CA GLU A 143 9.51 -30.45 9.68
C GLU A 143 10.63 -30.18 8.68
N ASP A 144 11.88 -30.17 9.16
CA ASP A 144 13.05 -29.84 8.33
C ASP A 144 13.17 -30.71 7.08
N GLU A 145 12.96 -32.00 7.21
CA GLU A 145 13.08 -32.95 6.08
C GLU A 145 11.96 -32.74 5.06
N GLN A 146 10.74 -32.48 5.51
CA GLN A 146 9.61 -32.13 4.64
C GLN A 146 9.90 -30.85 3.87
N TYR A 147 10.41 -29.82 4.57
CA TYR A 147 10.79 -28.57 3.94
C TYR A 147 11.85 -28.79 2.85
N ARG A 148 12.92 -29.55 3.13
CA ARG A 148 13.97 -29.84 2.14
C ARG A 148 13.42 -30.50 0.89
N GLN A 149 12.54 -31.49 1.08
CA GLN A 149 11.91 -32.20 -0.02
C GLN A 149 11.05 -31.26 -0.87
N LEU A 150 10.21 -30.45 -0.23
CA LEU A 150 9.32 -29.53 -0.93
C LEU A 150 10.10 -28.40 -1.64
N ALA A 151 11.11 -27.83 -0.97
CA ALA A 151 11.96 -26.81 -1.56
C ALA A 151 12.73 -27.34 -2.78
N ALA A 152 13.22 -28.59 -2.71
CA ALA A 152 13.91 -29.24 -3.83
C ALA A 152 12.98 -29.39 -5.04
N VAL A 153 11.73 -29.76 -4.83
CA VAL A 153 10.72 -29.83 -5.91
C VAL A 153 10.49 -28.47 -6.54
N ALA A 154 10.27 -27.43 -5.73
CA ALA A 154 10.10 -26.07 -6.22
C ALA A 154 11.30 -25.62 -7.07
N HIS A 155 12.51 -25.79 -6.57
CA HIS A 155 13.73 -25.41 -7.26
C HIS A 155 13.96 -26.22 -8.54
N SER A 156 13.55 -27.49 -8.57
CA SER A 156 13.62 -28.31 -9.80
C SER A 156 12.76 -27.77 -10.94
N LEU A 157 11.72 -27.02 -10.60
CA LEU A 157 10.83 -26.32 -11.53
C LEU A 157 11.20 -24.84 -11.71
N ASN A 158 12.37 -24.45 -11.22
CA ASN A 158 12.84 -23.06 -11.21
C ASN A 158 11.86 -22.08 -10.53
N MET A 159 11.13 -22.57 -9.54
CA MET A 159 10.25 -21.74 -8.69
C MET A 159 11.02 -21.21 -7.49
N GLY A 160 10.65 -20.03 -7.03
CA GLY A 160 11.13 -19.50 -5.75
C GLY A 160 10.32 -20.05 -4.58
N VAL A 161 10.90 -19.93 -3.38
CA VAL A 161 10.26 -20.32 -2.12
C VAL A 161 10.27 -19.15 -1.18
N LEU A 162 9.07 -18.76 -0.71
CA LEU A 162 8.91 -17.86 0.44
C LEU A 162 8.83 -18.75 1.68
N THR A 163 9.88 -18.72 2.50
CA THR A 163 9.96 -19.50 3.73
C THR A 163 9.42 -18.67 4.89
N GLU A 164 8.28 -19.07 5.45
CA GLU A 164 7.60 -18.31 6.49
C GLU A 164 8.02 -18.76 7.89
N VAL A 165 8.30 -17.79 8.76
CA VAL A 165 8.68 -17.98 10.16
C VAL A 165 7.86 -17.07 11.08
N ILE A 166 7.63 -17.52 12.33
CA ILE A 166 6.95 -16.74 13.38
C ILE A 166 7.73 -16.69 14.70
N SER A 167 8.84 -17.38 14.81
CA SER A 167 9.62 -17.47 16.05
C SER A 167 11.13 -17.43 15.78
N GLU A 168 11.90 -17.20 16.84
CA GLU A 168 13.35 -17.24 16.79
C GLU A 168 13.88 -18.62 16.37
N GLU A 169 13.26 -19.69 16.88
CA GLU A 169 13.59 -21.06 16.51
C GLU A 169 13.38 -21.30 15.01
N GLU A 170 12.25 -20.85 14.48
CA GLU A 170 11.95 -21.00 13.04
C GLU A 170 12.90 -20.15 12.19
N ALA A 171 13.28 -18.95 12.65
CA ALA A 171 14.29 -18.14 11.97
C ALA A 171 15.64 -18.84 11.88
N GLU A 172 16.09 -19.47 12.95
CA GLU A 172 17.32 -20.28 12.97
C GLU A 172 17.22 -21.49 12.03
N ARG A 173 16.09 -22.17 12.04
CA ARG A 173 15.82 -23.27 11.10
C ARG A 173 15.89 -22.80 9.64
N ALA A 174 15.28 -21.66 9.33
CA ALA A 174 15.31 -21.09 7.99
C ALA A 174 16.75 -20.87 7.48
N LEU A 175 17.64 -20.34 8.32
CA LEU A 175 19.04 -20.17 7.97
C LEU A 175 19.74 -21.52 7.74
N ARG A 176 19.56 -22.50 8.62
CA ARG A 176 20.14 -23.84 8.46
C ARG A 176 19.65 -24.55 7.22
N LEU A 177 18.40 -24.33 6.85
CA LEU A 177 17.77 -24.93 5.67
C LEU A 177 18.15 -24.22 4.37
N GLY A 178 18.90 -23.13 4.43
CA GLY A 178 19.37 -22.40 3.26
C GLY A 178 18.30 -21.54 2.58
N ALA A 179 17.29 -21.09 3.31
CA ALA A 179 16.26 -20.21 2.78
C ALA A 179 16.88 -18.92 2.20
N LYS A 180 16.46 -18.52 1.00
CA LYS A 180 16.94 -17.30 0.33
C LYS A 180 16.05 -16.11 0.63
N VAL A 181 14.75 -16.34 0.78
CA VAL A 181 13.75 -15.34 1.12
C VAL A 181 12.96 -15.86 2.31
N VAL A 182 12.92 -15.07 3.37
CA VAL A 182 12.21 -15.41 4.60
C VAL A 182 11.09 -14.40 4.85
N GLY A 183 9.87 -14.91 4.97
CA GLY A 183 8.71 -14.14 5.37
C GLY A 183 8.54 -14.21 6.89
N ILE A 184 8.59 -13.07 7.55
CA ILE A 184 8.22 -12.95 8.97
C ILE A 184 6.74 -12.65 9.03
N ASN A 185 5.94 -13.61 9.49
CA ASN A 185 4.51 -13.41 9.64
C ASN A 185 4.21 -12.80 11.01
N ASN A 186 3.77 -11.55 11.02
CA ASN A 186 3.39 -10.84 12.24
C ASN A 186 2.07 -11.36 12.85
N ARG A 187 1.31 -12.15 12.08
CA ARG A 187 0.14 -12.87 12.56
C ARG A 187 0.53 -14.30 12.96
N ASP A 188 0.12 -14.70 14.14
CA ASP A 188 0.18 -16.11 14.55
C ASP A 188 -1.13 -16.80 14.13
N LEU A 189 -1.08 -17.71 13.17
CA LEU A 189 -2.26 -18.41 12.65
C LEU A 189 -2.83 -19.43 13.65
N ARG A 190 -2.18 -19.68 14.78
CA ARG A 190 -2.74 -20.53 15.85
C ARG A 190 -3.89 -19.85 16.58
N ASP A 191 -3.78 -18.53 16.80
CA ASP A 191 -4.76 -17.70 17.54
C ASP A 191 -5.20 -16.43 16.80
N LEU A 192 -4.63 -16.15 15.61
CA LEU A 192 -4.88 -14.99 14.76
C LEU A 192 -4.40 -13.65 15.33
N SER A 193 -3.61 -13.64 16.41
CA SER A 193 -3.03 -12.41 16.96
C SER A 193 -1.98 -11.79 16.04
N ILE A 194 -1.84 -10.46 16.10
CA ILE A 194 -0.84 -9.70 15.32
C ILE A 194 0.15 -9.03 16.28
N ASP A 195 1.44 -9.16 15.96
CA ASP A 195 2.53 -8.51 16.68
C ASP A 195 3.56 -7.97 15.66
N LEU A 196 3.52 -6.68 15.38
CA LEU A 196 4.46 -6.03 14.46
C LEU A 196 5.90 -6.01 14.99
N ASP A 197 6.09 -6.10 16.30
CA ASP A 197 7.42 -6.18 16.89
C ASP A 197 8.14 -7.48 16.53
N ARG A 198 7.41 -8.50 16.09
CA ARG A 198 8.00 -9.74 15.59
C ARG A 198 9.02 -9.49 14.48
N THR A 199 8.69 -8.63 13.51
CA THR A 199 9.63 -8.25 12.45
C THR A 199 10.89 -7.61 13.02
N ARG A 200 10.77 -6.70 13.98
CA ARG A 200 11.93 -6.03 14.60
C ARG A 200 12.81 -7.02 15.36
N ARG A 201 12.23 -8.01 16.03
CA ARG A 201 12.97 -9.03 16.80
C ARG A 201 13.64 -10.06 15.90
N LEU A 202 12.95 -10.52 14.86
CA LEU A 202 13.43 -11.65 14.05
C LEU A 202 14.32 -11.22 12.88
N ALA A 203 14.12 -10.07 12.28
CA ALA A 203 14.90 -9.63 11.12
C ALA A 203 16.43 -9.60 11.40
N PRO A 204 16.91 -9.09 12.55
CA PRO A 204 18.34 -9.12 12.86
C PRO A 204 18.93 -10.53 12.97
N ARG A 205 18.10 -11.53 13.17
CA ARG A 205 18.51 -12.95 13.25
C ARG A 205 18.59 -13.65 11.89
N LEU A 206 18.32 -12.91 10.81
CA LEU A 206 18.25 -13.41 9.44
C LEU A 206 19.26 -12.69 8.54
N PRO A 207 20.58 -12.70 8.88
CA PRO A 207 21.57 -12.02 8.06
C PRO A 207 21.74 -12.75 6.71
N GLY A 208 21.96 -11.97 5.66
CA GLY A 208 22.27 -12.50 4.34
C GLY A 208 21.10 -13.07 3.54
N VAL A 209 19.86 -12.98 4.07
CA VAL A 209 18.65 -13.38 3.36
C VAL A 209 17.76 -12.17 3.08
N THR A 210 16.90 -12.28 2.06
CA THR A 210 15.86 -11.27 1.82
C THR A 210 14.73 -11.47 2.83
N VAL A 211 14.43 -10.44 3.62
CA VAL A 211 13.40 -10.48 4.67
C VAL A 211 12.15 -9.76 4.19
N ILE A 212 11.03 -10.47 4.22
CA ILE A 212 9.69 -9.94 3.88
C ILE A 212 8.85 -9.92 5.16
N SER A 213 8.29 -8.75 5.51
CA SER A 213 7.36 -8.63 6.63
C SER A 213 5.93 -8.83 6.13
N GLU A 214 5.19 -9.74 6.77
CA GLU A 214 3.85 -10.13 6.38
C GLU A 214 2.84 -9.87 7.49
N SER A 215 1.63 -9.49 7.12
CA SER A 215 0.46 -9.26 7.99
C SER A 215 0.56 -8.04 8.89
N GLY A 216 -0.57 -7.38 9.06
CA GLY A 216 -0.69 -6.22 9.94
C GLY A 216 -0.11 -4.93 9.38
N ILE A 217 0.32 -4.91 8.14
CA ILE A 217 0.86 -3.73 7.46
C ILE A 217 -0.30 -2.98 6.81
N ASN A 218 -0.64 -1.82 7.34
CA ASN A 218 -1.82 -1.05 6.95
C ASN A 218 -1.50 0.37 6.47
N THR A 219 -0.36 0.94 6.87
CA THR A 219 -0.06 2.34 6.64
C THR A 219 1.34 2.55 6.07
N TYR A 220 1.50 3.65 5.34
CA TYR A 220 2.78 4.10 4.84
C TYR A 220 3.81 4.32 5.97
N GLY A 221 3.37 4.85 7.10
CA GLY A 221 4.24 5.06 8.27
C GLY A 221 4.83 3.78 8.81
N GLN A 222 4.04 2.70 8.89
CA GLN A 222 4.51 1.37 9.29
C GLN A 222 5.56 0.83 8.33
N ILE A 223 5.33 0.97 7.03
CA ILE A 223 6.26 0.53 5.99
C ILE A 223 7.59 1.28 6.10
N ARG A 224 7.55 2.60 6.22
CA ARG A 224 8.76 3.42 6.36
C ARG A 224 9.57 3.04 7.60
N GLU A 225 8.91 2.81 8.71
CA GLU A 225 9.56 2.37 9.96
C GLU A 225 10.16 0.97 9.82
N LEU A 226 9.37 0.00 9.36
CA LEU A 226 9.79 -1.40 9.27
C LEU A 226 10.76 -1.66 8.11
N SER A 227 10.86 -0.77 7.12
CA SER A 227 11.84 -0.89 6.04
C SER A 227 13.30 -0.81 6.51
N ARG A 228 13.53 -0.38 7.75
CA ARG A 228 14.85 -0.47 8.40
C ARG A 228 15.24 -1.90 8.76
N PHE A 229 14.27 -2.79 8.86
CA PHE A 229 14.45 -4.18 9.29
C PHE A 229 14.18 -5.18 8.15
N ALA A 230 13.18 -4.90 7.33
CA ALA A 230 12.76 -5.79 6.25
C ALA A 230 13.15 -5.21 4.88
N ASN A 231 13.47 -6.10 3.94
CA ASN A 231 13.75 -5.76 2.54
C ASN A 231 12.47 -5.55 1.73
N GLY A 232 11.34 -6.05 2.22
CA GLY A 232 10.07 -5.92 1.55
C GLY A 232 8.88 -6.28 2.42
N PHE A 233 7.71 -6.15 1.84
CA PHE A 233 6.44 -6.35 2.53
C PHE A 233 5.48 -7.16 1.67
N LEU A 234 4.71 -8.04 2.31
CA LEU A 234 3.56 -8.70 1.71
C LEU A 234 2.29 -8.09 2.30
N ILE A 235 1.46 -7.47 1.44
CA ILE A 235 0.31 -6.68 1.83
C ILE A 235 -0.92 -7.14 1.06
N GLY A 236 -2.00 -7.44 1.77
CA GLY A 236 -3.24 -7.88 1.16
C GLY A 236 -4.49 -7.24 1.76
N SER A 237 -4.79 -7.51 3.03
CA SER A 237 -6.05 -7.11 3.66
C SER A 237 -6.31 -5.60 3.64
N ALA A 238 -5.27 -4.79 3.89
CA ALA A 238 -5.39 -3.33 3.88
C ALA A 238 -5.79 -2.78 2.51
N LEU A 239 -5.38 -3.46 1.44
CA LEU A 239 -5.68 -3.07 0.06
C LEU A 239 -7.04 -3.60 -0.37
N MET A 240 -7.31 -4.87 -0.10
CA MET A 240 -8.55 -5.54 -0.52
C MET A 240 -9.80 -4.98 0.16
N ALA A 241 -9.68 -4.39 1.33
CA ALA A 241 -10.79 -3.78 2.06
C ALA A 241 -11.25 -2.45 1.44
N GLU A 242 -10.44 -1.83 0.58
CA GLU A 242 -10.71 -0.51 0.02
C GLU A 242 -11.42 -0.61 -1.33
N PRO A 243 -12.52 0.13 -1.55
CA PRO A 243 -13.23 0.14 -2.83
C PRO A 243 -12.36 0.65 -3.98
N ASP A 244 -11.61 1.74 -3.75
CA ASP A 244 -10.67 2.29 -4.72
C ASP A 244 -9.27 1.70 -4.48
N LEU A 245 -9.00 0.59 -5.17
CA LEU A 245 -7.76 -0.15 -4.99
C LEU A 245 -6.52 0.66 -5.43
N ALA A 246 -6.60 1.38 -6.54
CA ALA A 246 -5.48 2.18 -7.02
C ALA A 246 -5.09 3.27 -6.01
N ALA A 247 -6.06 3.94 -5.41
CA ALA A 247 -5.82 4.92 -4.34
C ALA A 247 -5.24 4.26 -3.09
N ALA A 248 -5.72 3.07 -2.72
CA ALA A 248 -5.21 2.32 -1.57
C ALA A 248 -3.74 1.93 -1.74
N VAL A 249 -3.35 1.45 -2.92
CA VAL A 249 -1.96 1.08 -3.22
C VAL A 249 -1.05 2.31 -3.12
N ARG A 250 -1.44 3.44 -3.69
CA ARG A 250 -0.68 4.70 -3.60
C ARG A 250 -0.51 5.15 -2.17
N ARG A 251 -1.59 5.14 -1.40
CA ARG A 251 -1.59 5.52 0.02
C ARG A 251 -0.58 4.70 0.81
N VAL A 252 -0.56 3.41 0.62
CA VAL A 252 0.29 2.50 1.41
C VAL A 252 1.75 2.59 0.98
N ILE A 253 2.04 2.68 -0.31
CA ILE A 253 3.42 2.64 -0.84
C ILE A 253 4.09 4.02 -0.86
N LEU A 254 3.34 5.07 -1.16
CA LEU A 254 3.87 6.43 -1.35
C LEU A 254 3.42 7.43 -0.29
N GLY A 255 2.40 7.09 0.51
CA GLY A 255 1.69 8.02 1.35
C GLY A 255 0.57 8.71 0.59
N GLU A 256 -0.26 9.46 1.32
CA GLU A 256 -1.40 10.20 0.76
C GLU A 256 -0.96 11.58 0.28
N ASN A 257 -0.22 11.63 -0.81
CA ASN A 257 0.41 12.85 -1.28
C ASN A 257 -0.52 13.69 -2.15
N LYS A 258 -0.36 15.00 -2.08
CA LYS A 258 -1.16 16.00 -2.77
C LYS A 258 -0.28 16.87 -3.67
N VAL A 259 -0.77 17.19 -4.85
CA VAL A 259 -0.22 18.24 -5.70
C VAL A 259 -1.24 19.37 -5.74
N CYS A 260 -0.88 20.52 -5.19
CA CYS A 260 -1.77 21.66 -5.00
C CYS A 260 -1.55 22.72 -6.07
N GLY A 261 -2.55 23.60 -6.25
CA GLY A 261 -2.46 24.72 -7.18
C GLY A 261 -2.58 24.31 -8.64
N LEU A 262 -3.35 23.27 -8.93
CA LEU A 262 -3.59 22.81 -10.29
C LEU A 262 -4.46 23.79 -11.06
N THR A 263 -4.03 24.14 -12.28
CA THR A 263 -4.77 25.06 -13.18
C THR A 263 -4.99 24.48 -14.58
N ARG A 264 -4.37 23.32 -14.88
CA ARG A 264 -4.43 22.69 -16.21
C ARG A 264 -4.72 21.21 -16.10
N PRO A 265 -5.53 20.61 -17.01
CA PRO A 265 -5.84 19.19 -16.97
C PRO A 265 -4.60 18.28 -17.17
N GLN A 266 -3.63 18.70 -17.99
CA GLN A 266 -2.38 17.94 -18.18
C GLN A 266 -1.55 17.84 -16.89
N ASP A 267 -1.62 18.83 -16.02
CA ASP A 267 -0.92 18.82 -14.73
C ASP A 267 -1.59 17.89 -13.73
N ALA A 268 -2.91 17.81 -13.75
CA ALA A 268 -3.68 16.84 -12.98
C ALA A 268 -3.32 15.39 -13.42
N LEU A 269 -3.23 15.20 -14.74
CA LEU A 269 -2.83 13.89 -15.29
C LEU A 269 -1.40 13.52 -14.89
N ALA A 270 -0.46 14.44 -14.97
CA ALA A 270 0.93 14.20 -14.55
C ALA A 270 1.03 13.82 -13.06
N ALA A 271 0.30 14.53 -12.19
CA ALA A 271 0.24 14.20 -10.76
C ALA A 271 -0.35 12.81 -10.52
N TYR A 272 -1.44 12.48 -11.19
CA TYR A 272 -2.08 11.17 -11.09
C TYR A 272 -1.16 10.03 -11.54
N GLN A 273 -0.53 10.18 -12.70
CA GLN A 273 0.37 9.17 -13.25
C GLN A 273 1.62 8.96 -12.39
N ALA A 274 2.09 10.01 -11.71
CA ALA A 274 3.22 9.92 -10.81
C ALA A 274 2.89 9.19 -9.49
N GLY A 275 1.61 9.16 -9.08
CA GLY A 275 1.16 8.47 -7.87
C GLY A 275 0.53 9.37 -6.80
N ALA A 276 0.18 10.62 -7.12
CA ALA A 276 -0.55 11.50 -6.19
C ALA A 276 -1.94 10.94 -5.88
N ALA A 277 -2.37 11.11 -4.64
CA ALA A 277 -3.72 10.76 -4.19
C ALA A 277 -4.69 11.95 -4.37
N PHE A 278 -4.20 13.17 -4.11
CA PHE A 278 -5.01 14.38 -4.10
C PHE A 278 -4.52 15.40 -5.11
N GLY A 279 -5.48 16.14 -5.68
CA GLY A 279 -5.23 17.34 -6.46
C GLY A 279 -5.87 18.57 -5.82
N GLY A 280 -5.09 19.60 -5.57
CA GLY A 280 -5.56 20.84 -4.96
C GLY A 280 -6.00 21.88 -6.00
N LEU A 281 -7.20 22.45 -5.80
CA LEU A 281 -7.78 23.53 -6.59
C LEU A 281 -7.94 24.74 -5.67
N ILE A 282 -7.28 25.83 -5.99
CA ILE A 282 -7.26 27.03 -5.13
C ILE A 282 -8.35 28.00 -5.60
N PHE A 283 -9.30 28.30 -4.71
CA PHE A 283 -10.38 29.25 -4.95
C PHE A 283 -10.18 30.58 -4.21
N ALA A 284 -9.12 30.71 -3.44
CA ALA A 284 -8.76 31.96 -2.77
C ALA A 284 -8.26 32.99 -3.80
N ALA A 285 -8.97 34.11 -3.92
CA ALA A 285 -8.75 35.10 -4.98
C ALA A 285 -7.35 35.72 -4.99
N ARG A 286 -6.68 35.76 -3.85
CA ARG A 286 -5.33 36.34 -3.72
C ARG A 286 -4.23 35.47 -4.29
N SER A 287 -4.50 34.19 -4.52
CA SER A 287 -3.51 33.27 -5.05
C SER A 287 -3.30 33.47 -6.55
N PRO A 288 -2.04 33.48 -7.03
CA PRO A 288 -1.77 33.46 -8.47
C PRO A 288 -2.23 32.17 -9.15
N ARG A 289 -2.58 31.15 -8.36
CA ARG A 289 -3.07 29.83 -8.82
C ARG A 289 -4.59 29.70 -8.71
N CYS A 290 -5.29 30.80 -8.43
CA CYS A 290 -6.73 30.80 -8.29
C CYS A 290 -7.42 30.34 -9.58
N VAL A 291 -8.40 29.45 -9.43
CA VAL A 291 -9.25 28.99 -10.54
C VAL A 291 -10.72 29.32 -10.26
N THR A 292 -11.49 29.51 -11.33
CA THR A 292 -12.95 29.55 -11.25
C THR A 292 -13.51 28.13 -11.16
N PRO A 293 -14.76 27.93 -10.71
CA PRO A 293 -15.40 26.62 -10.76
C PRO A 293 -15.41 25.98 -12.15
N GLU A 294 -15.53 26.77 -13.20
CA GLU A 294 -15.50 26.29 -14.58
C GLU A 294 -14.11 25.80 -14.97
N GLN A 295 -13.06 26.54 -14.64
CA GLN A 295 -11.68 26.10 -14.84
C GLN A 295 -11.35 24.83 -14.02
N ALA A 296 -11.87 24.76 -12.80
CA ALA A 296 -11.71 23.59 -11.95
C ALA A 296 -12.32 22.33 -12.58
N ARG A 297 -13.49 22.43 -13.19
CA ARG A 297 -14.08 21.29 -13.93
C ARG A 297 -13.19 20.81 -15.07
N GLN A 298 -12.56 21.70 -15.79
CA GLN A 298 -11.62 21.37 -16.86
C GLN A 298 -10.39 20.64 -16.30
N VAL A 299 -9.85 21.13 -15.19
CA VAL A 299 -8.71 20.47 -14.52
C VAL A 299 -9.09 19.05 -14.05
N MET A 300 -10.25 18.92 -13.41
CA MET A 300 -10.75 17.65 -12.88
C MET A 300 -10.99 16.61 -13.98
N ALA A 301 -11.34 17.04 -15.18
CA ALA A 301 -11.50 16.15 -16.33
C ALA A 301 -10.18 15.51 -16.78
N GLY A 302 -9.03 16.04 -16.36
CA GLY A 302 -7.71 15.54 -16.75
C GLY A 302 -7.32 14.25 -16.08
N ALA A 303 -7.77 13.97 -14.85
CA ALA A 303 -7.42 12.77 -14.10
C ALA A 303 -8.38 12.51 -12.93
N PRO A 304 -8.55 11.24 -12.51
CA PRO A 304 -9.42 10.84 -11.40
C PRO A 304 -8.72 10.94 -10.03
N LEU A 305 -8.15 12.11 -9.74
CA LEU A 305 -7.64 12.43 -8.41
C LEU A 305 -8.81 12.67 -7.42
N LYS A 306 -8.53 12.57 -6.13
CA LYS A 306 -9.41 13.11 -5.10
C LYS A 306 -9.14 14.62 -4.99
N TYR A 307 -10.08 15.43 -5.40
CA TYR A 307 -9.87 16.87 -5.48
C TYR A 307 -10.22 17.58 -4.18
N VAL A 308 -9.33 18.48 -3.79
CA VAL A 308 -9.44 19.29 -2.57
C VAL A 308 -9.52 20.76 -2.98
N GLY A 309 -10.62 21.42 -2.63
CA GLY A 309 -10.77 22.86 -2.84
C GLY A 309 -10.16 23.65 -1.71
N VAL A 310 -9.29 24.60 -2.00
CA VAL A 310 -8.62 25.44 -1.00
C VAL A 310 -9.30 26.81 -0.95
N PHE A 311 -9.78 27.18 0.23
CA PHE A 311 -10.52 28.41 0.51
C PHE A 311 -9.85 29.17 1.65
N SER A 312 -10.05 30.50 1.68
CA SER A 312 -9.52 31.36 2.75
C SER A 312 -10.57 32.38 3.14
N ASP A 313 -11.20 32.20 4.29
CA ASP A 313 -12.19 33.09 4.89
C ASP A 313 -13.40 33.46 3.99
N GLN A 314 -13.74 32.60 3.05
CA GLN A 314 -14.88 32.77 2.18
C GLN A 314 -16.20 32.44 2.91
N PRO A 315 -17.35 33.03 2.50
CA PRO A 315 -18.63 32.66 3.13
C PRO A 315 -18.93 31.18 3.05
N VAL A 316 -19.49 30.63 4.12
CA VAL A 316 -19.82 29.17 4.23
C VAL A 316 -20.67 28.73 3.04
N ALA A 317 -21.66 29.55 2.65
CA ALA A 317 -22.55 29.23 1.53
C ALA A 317 -21.79 29.05 0.21
N ASP A 318 -20.82 29.91 -0.06
CA ASP A 318 -20.02 29.89 -1.30
C ASP A 318 -19.11 28.63 -1.31
N VAL A 319 -18.50 28.31 -0.20
CA VAL A 319 -17.67 27.09 -0.05
C VAL A 319 -18.51 25.83 -0.27
N ALA A 320 -19.66 25.76 0.38
CA ALA A 320 -20.56 24.61 0.29
C ALA A 320 -21.12 24.44 -1.13
N GLU A 321 -21.49 25.54 -1.80
CA GLU A 321 -22.00 25.52 -3.18
C GLU A 321 -20.93 25.00 -4.14
N THR A 322 -19.72 25.51 -4.06
CA THR A 322 -18.61 25.08 -4.91
C THR A 322 -18.27 23.60 -4.67
N ALA A 323 -18.20 23.18 -3.42
CA ALA A 323 -17.92 21.79 -3.07
C ALA A 323 -18.98 20.82 -3.62
N ALA A 324 -20.24 21.17 -3.50
CA ALA A 324 -21.35 20.35 -4.00
C ALA A 324 -21.37 20.31 -5.54
N ALA A 325 -21.20 21.46 -6.19
CA ALA A 325 -21.24 21.57 -7.65
C ALA A 325 -20.10 20.79 -8.32
N LEU A 326 -18.92 20.74 -7.70
CA LEU A 326 -17.75 20.05 -8.23
C LEU A 326 -17.60 18.61 -7.71
N GLY A 327 -18.37 18.21 -6.69
CA GLY A 327 -18.18 16.91 -6.06
C GLY A 327 -16.81 16.77 -5.39
N LEU A 328 -16.35 17.81 -4.68
CA LEU A 328 -15.04 17.79 -4.05
C LEU A 328 -14.94 16.71 -2.97
N HIS A 329 -13.80 16.04 -2.91
CA HIS A 329 -13.48 15.09 -1.83
C HIS A 329 -13.36 15.82 -0.48
N ALA A 330 -12.75 16.98 -0.48
CA ALA A 330 -12.54 17.78 0.72
C ALA A 330 -12.51 19.27 0.40
N VAL A 331 -12.78 20.07 1.41
CA VAL A 331 -12.48 21.51 1.44
C VAL A 331 -11.37 21.75 2.44
N GLN A 332 -10.36 22.53 2.05
CA GLN A 332 -9.24 22.92 2.89
C GLN A 332 -9.36 24.38 3.25
N LEU A 333 -9.46 24.67 4.53
CA LEU A 333 -9.61 26.01 5.08
C LEU A 333 -8.25 26.57 5.43
N HIS A 334 -7.80 27.58 4.71
CA HIS A 334 -6.44 28.15 4.80
C HIS A 334 -6.39 29.54 5.42
N GLY A 335 -7.50 30.04 5.95
CA GLY A 335 -7.63 31.34 6.60
C GLY A 335 -7.75 31.26 8.11
N GLN A 336 -8.52 32.17 8.69
CA GLN A 336 -8.76 32.27 10.13
C GLN A 336 -10.09 31.60 10.54
N GLU A 337 -10.55 30.64 9.78
CA GLU A 337 -11.81 29.92 10.05
C GLU A 337 -11.72 29.25 11.45
N ASP A 338 -12.67 29.60 12.31
CA ASP A 338 -12.77 29.10 13.68
C ASP A 338 -13.76 27.92 13.80
N GLN A 339 -13.94 27.40 15.01
CA GLN A 339 -14.84 26.26 15.26
C GLN A 339 -16.30 26.59 14.84
N ALA A 340 -16.75 27.83 15.09
CA ALA A 340 -18.11 28.24 14.72
C ALA A 340 -18.32 28.21 13.19
N TYR A 341 -17.31 28.64 12.44
CA TYR A 341 -17.30 28.55 10.97
C TYR A 341 -17.36 27.10 10.51
N ILE A 342 -16.52 26.25 11.08
CA ILE A 342 -16.41 24.82 10.73
C ILE A 342 -17.70 24.08 11.04
N ASP A 343 -18.34 24.36 12.15
CA ASP A 343 -19.63 23.76 12.52
C ASP A 343 -20.73 24.09 11.51
N ARG A 344 -20.81 25.35 11.09
CA ARG A 344 -21.75 25.79 10.05
C ARG A 344 -21.43 25.14 8.70
N LEU A 345 -20.16 25.08 8.35
CA LEU A 345 -19.70 24.46 7.11
C LEU A 345 -20.05 22.98 7.08
N ARG A 346 -19.84 22.26 8.20
CA ARG A 346 -20.17 20.82 8.28
C ARG A 346 -21.65 20.56 7.97
N THR A 347 -22.53 21.40 8.48
CA THR A 347 -23.97 21.29 8.22
C THR A 347 -24.32 21.58 6.76
N ALA A 348 -23.62 22.53 6.13
CA ALA A 348 -23.89 22.98 4.76
C ALA A 348 -23.27 22.09 3.68
N LEU A 349 -22.18 21.38 3.99
CA LEU A 349 -21.49 20.51 3.04
C LEU A 349 -22.23 19.17 2.86
N PRO A 350 -22.08 18.52 1.68
CA PRO A 350 -22.45 17.12 1.55
C PRO A 350 -21.75 16.27 2.60
N PRO A 351 -22.43 15.24 3.18
CA PRO A 351 -21.84 14.41 4.23
C PRO A 351 -20.52 13.71 3.85
N ALA A 352 -20.35 13.38 2.58
CA ALA A 352 -19.15 12.73 2.06
C ALA A 352 -17.97 13.69 1.87
N CYS A 353 -18.20 15.00 1.81
CA CYS A 353 -17.13 15.98 1.67
C CYS A 353 -16.42 16.21 2.99
N ARG A 354 -15.10 16.00 3.02
CA ARG A 354 -14.25 16.14 4.21
C ARG A 354 -13.91 17.63 4.45
N ILE A 355 -13.54 17.92 5.69
CA ILE A 355 -13.03 19.25 6.08
C ILE A 355 -11.58 19.10 6.52
N TRP A 356 -10.69 19.83 5.88
CA TRP A 356 -9.29 19.96 6.23
C TRP A 356 -9.00 21.36 6.73
N LYS A 357 -8.08 21.49 7.67
CA LYS A 357 -7.65 22.79 8.20
C LYS A 357 -6.16 22.98 8.03
N ALA A 358 -5.75 24.03 7.35
CA ALA A 358 -4.35 24.44 7.28
C ALA A 358 -3.97 25.26 8.53
N LEU A 359 -2.84 24.91 9.12
CA LEU A 359 -2.30 25.57 10.29
C LEU A 359 -0.87 26.03 10.01
N SER A 360 -0.57 27.26 10.43
CA SER A 360 0.78 27.80 10.37
C SER A 360 1.61 27.27 11.53
N VAL A 361 2.79 26.75 11.23
CA VAL A 361 3.76 26.30 12.21
C VAL A 361 4.91 27.31 12.28
N ARG A 362 5.21 27.79 13.48
CA ARG A 362 6.36 28.67 13.76
C ARG A 362 7.32 27.96 14.71
N ASP A 363 7.35 28.38 15.97
CA ASP A 363 8.26 27.85 16.99
C ASP A 363 7.68 26.65 17.75
N GLN A 364 6.37 26.44 17.66
CA GLN A 364 5.65 25.41 18.41
C GLN A 364 4.61 24.74 17.51
N MET A 365 4.32 23.49 17.84
CA MET A 365 3.23 22.75 17.21
C MET A 365 1.89 23.39 17.58
N PRO A 366 1.08 23.83 16.61
CA PRO A 366 -0.24 24.39 16.91
C PRO A 366 -1.20 23.31 17.43
N ALA A 367 -2.20 23.74 18.21
CA ALA A 367 -3.27 22.85 18.65
C ALA A 367 -4.06 22.29 17.46
N ARG A 368 -4.40 21.00 17.52
CA ARG A 368 -5.15 20.27 16.48
C ARG A 368 -6.36 19.60 17.11
N ASP A 369 -7.20 20.41 17.73
CA ASP A 369 -8.34 19.98 18.56
C ASP A 369 -9.70 20.45 18.04
N LEU A 370 -9.75 20.91 16.78
CA LEU A 370 -10.99 21.35 16.15
C LEU A 370 -11.91 20.17 15.83
N ASN A 371 -13.18 20.29 16.21
CA ASN A 371 -14.20 19.31 15.86
C ASN A 371 -14.53 19.38 14.36
N HIS A 372 -14.90 18.24 13.77
CA HIS A 372 -15.24 18.09 12.36
C HIS A 372 -14.10 18.29 11.37
N VAL A 373 -12.87 18.42 11.85
CA VAL A 373 -11.68 18.47 11.00
C VAL A 373 -11.12 17.05 10.85
N ASP A 374 -11.11 16.56 9.62
CA ASP A 374 -10.65 15.22 9.30
C ASP A 374 -9.13 15.16 9.16
N ARG A 375 -8.52 16.26 8.74
CA ARG A 375 -7.08 16.33 8.44
C ARG A 375 -6.55 17.75 8.61
N TYR A 376 -5.29 17.84 9.05
CA TYR A 376 -4.57 19.10 9.14
C TYR A 376 -3.47 19.18 8.08
N VAL A 377 -3.29 20.37 7.50
CA VAL A 377 -2.16 20.69 6.62
C VAL A 377 -1.26 21.65 7.35
N LEU A 378 -0.01 21.28 7.57
CA LEU A 378 0.97 22.09 8.31
C LEU A 378 1.92 22.79 7.33
N ASP A 379 2.02 24.12 7.46
CA ASP A 379 2.81 25.00 6.61
C ASP A 379 3.57 26.02 7.45
N ASN A 380 4.52 26.75 6.87
CA ASN A 380 5.39 27.70 7.58
C ASN A 380 4.75 29.05 7.94
N GLY A 381 3.47 29.22 7.71
CA GLY A 381 2.74 30.43 8.10
C GLY A 381 2.67 31.55 7.07
N ASN A 382 3.47 31.48 6.02
CA ASN A 382 3.40 32.37 4.88
C ASN A 382 3.00 31.53 3.67
N GLY A 383 1.74 31.13 3.60
CA GLY A 383 1.23 30.25 2.56
C GLY A 383 1.76 30.64 1.17
N GLY A 384 2.39 29.69 0.49
CA GLY A 384 2.98 29.91 -0.83
C GLY A 384 4.37 30.53 -0.84
N SER A 385 5.02 30.71 0.32
CA SER A 385 6.38 31.28 0.41
C SER A 385 7.46 30.34 -0.16
N GLY A 386 7.15 29.06 -0.34
CA GLY A 386 8.12 28.07 -0.83
C GLY A 386 9.26 27.74 0.14
N GLN A 387 9.09 28.06 1.43
CA GLN A 387 10.08 27.80 2.45
C GLN A 387 9.56 26.78 3.47
N PRO A 388 10.37 25.77 3.89
CA PRO A 388 9.99 24.88 4.98
C PRO A 388 10.08 25.60 6.34
N PHE A 389 9.31 25.11 7.32
CA PHE A 389 9.50 25.47 8.71
C PHE A 389 10.48 24.49 9.39
N ASP A 390 10.83 24.76 10.65
CA ASP A 390 11.69 23.84 11.42
C ASP A 390 10.92 22.57 11.81
N TRP A 391 11.19 21.47 11.13
CA TRP A 391 10.49 20.21 11.35
C TRP A 391 10.76 19.55 12.71
N ARG A 392 11.75 20.01 13.47
CA ARG A 392 12.02 19.50 14.83
C ARG A 392 10.84 19.68 15.77
N VAL A 393 9.97 20.64 15.52
CA VAL A 393 8.74 20.85 16.30
C VAL A 393 7.74 19.68 16.17
N LEU A 394 7.88 18.84 15.14
CA LEU A 394 7.01 17.70 14.91
C LEU A 394 7.43 16.46 15.70
N ALA A 395 8.61 16.45 16.32
CA ALA A 395 9.14 15.30 17.03
C ALA A 395 8.22 14.88 18.18
N GLY A 396 7.91 13.57 18.23
CA GLY A 396 7.06 13.00 19.29
C GLY A 396 5.57 13.33 19.17
N GLN A 397 5.14 13.98 18.08
CA GLN A 397 3.73 14.30 17.83
C GLN A 397 3.05 13.20 17.01
N PRO A 398 1.76 12.91 17.28
CA PRO A 398 0.98 12.05 16.36
C PRO A 398 0.71 12.81 15.06
N LEU A 399 1.07 12.22 13.91
CA LEU A 399 1.03 12.87 12.60
C LEU A 399 0.20 12.10 11.57
N ASP A 400 -0.57 11.12 11.99
CA ASP A 400 -1.33 10.21 11.11
C ASP A 400 -2.46 10.91 10.35
N ASN A 401 -2.90 12.08 10.81
CA ASN A 401 -3.90 12.90 10.12
C ASN A 401 -3.32 14.21 9.56
N VAL A 402 -2.01 14.26 9.35
CA VAL A 402 -1.30 15.46 8.91
C VAL A 402 -0.75 15.29 7.50
N LEU A 403 -0.98 16.30 6.65
CA LEU A 403 -0.17 16.53 5.46
C LEU A 403 0.84 17.65 5.76
N LEU A 404 2.10 17.37 5.46
CA LEU A 404 3.17 18.35 5.60
C LEU A 404 3.29 19.16 4.31
N ALA A 405 3.26 20.47 4.43
CA ALA A 405 3.39 21.42 3.33
C ALA A 405 4.54 22.41 3.58
N GLY A 406 4.83 23.24 2.61
CA GLY A 406 5.82 24.32 2.71
C GLY A 406 7.17 23.95 2.12
N GLY A 407 7.44 24.40 0.91
CA GLY A 407 8.74 24.29 0.25
C GLY A 407 9.20 22.88 -0.06
N LEU A 408 8.28 21.94 -0.23
CA LEU A 408 8.62 20.55 -0.51
C LEU A 408 8.92 20.34 -1.99
N GLY A 409 9.99 19.59 -2.26
CA GLY A 409 10.41 19.21 -3.60
C GLY A 409 11.32 17.97 -3.55
N ALA A 410 11.98 17.67 -4.67
CA ALA A 410 12.85 16.50 -4.78
C ALA A 410 13.99 16.50 -3.75
N ASP A 411 14.49 17.68 -3.36
CA ASP A 411 15.67 17.82 -2.49
C ASP A 411 15.38 17.45 -1.02
N ASN A 412 14.13 17.57 -0.56
CA ASN A 412 13.78 17.41 0.85
C ASN A 412 12.61 16.44 1.10
N CYS A 413 11.99 15.90 0.06
CA CYS A 413 10.80 15.05 0.23
C CYS A 413 11.08 13.75 0.99
N VAL A 414 12.28 13.18 0.88
CA VAL A 414 12.66 11.97 1.64
C VAL A 414 12.72 12.26 3.13
N GLN A 415 13.37 13.35 3.52
CA GLN A 415 13.44 13.77 4.92
C GLN A 415 12.04 14.08 5.47
N ALA A 416 11.21 14.77 4.67
CA ALA A 416 9.83 15.06 5.03
C ALA A 416 9.01 13.77 5.23
N ALA A 417 9.16 12.78 4.34
CA ALA A 417 8.46 11.50 4.41
C ALA A 417 8.84 10.70 5.68
N GLN A 418 10.06 10.85 6.18
CA GLN A 418 10.54 10.16 7.38
C GLN A 418 9.94 10.69 8.68
N LEU A 419 9.27 11.84 8.65
CA LEU A 419 8.65 12.44 9.83
C LEU A 419 7.39 11.71 10.31
N GLY A 420 6.78 10.89 9.47
CA GLY A 420 5.62 10.08 9.84
C GLY A 420 4.26 10.74 9.58
N CYS A 421 4.21 11.79 8.77
CA CYS A 421 2.95 12.37 8.31
C CYS A 421 2.20 11.41 7.37
N ALA A 422 0.89 11.55 7.29
CA ALA A 422 0.05 10.76 6.37
C ALA A 422 0.45 10.97 4.91
N GLY A 423 0.89 12.16 4.56
CA GLY A 423 1.36 12.51 3.23
C GLY A 423 2.03 13.87 3.17
N LEU A 424 2.47 14.23 1.97
CA LEU A 424 3.15 15.47 1.66
C LEU A 424 2.31 16.29 0.67
N ASP A 425 2.35 17.61 0.81
CA ASP A 425 1.65 18.55 -0.07
C ASP A 425 2.67 19.36 -0.87
N PHE A 426 2.68 19.15 -2.19
CA PHE A 426 3.60 19.81 -3.12
C PHE A 426 2.86 20.93 -3.89
N ASN A 427 3.49 22.07 -4.02
CA ASN A 427 2.97 23.18 -4.80
C ASN A 427 4.10 23.81 -5.65
N SER A 428 4.76 24.86 -5.17
CA SER A 428 5.79 25.57 -5.92
C SER A 428 7.01 24.71 -6.24
N GLY A 429 7.35 23.75 -5.40
CA GLY A 429 8.50 22.86 -5.59
C GLY A 429 8.40 21.94 -6.82
N VAL A 430 7.23 21.81 -7.43
CA VAL A 430 6.98 21.02 -8.64
C VAL A 430 6.45 21.89 -9.80
N GLU A 431 6.72 23.19 -9.76
CA GLU A 431 6.31 24.14 -10.79
C GLU A 431 7.47 24.67 -11.62
N SER A 432 7.17 25.05 -12.86
CA SER A 432 8.02 25.90 -13.69
C SER A 432 7.70 27.39 -13.54
N ALA A 433 6.44 27.71 -13.24
CA ALA A 433 5.93 29.05 -12.92
C ALA A 433 4.66 28.90 -12.07
N PRO A 434 4.23 29.95 -11.34
CA PRO A 434 3.00 29.87 -10.55
C PRO A 434 1.80 29.39 -11.36
N GLY A 435 1.17 28.29 -10.93
CA GLY A 435 0.03 27.68 -11.62
C GLY A 435 0.40 26.76 -12.79
N ILE A 436 1.67 26.62 -13.11
CA ILE A 436 2.16 25.77 -14.21
C ILE A 436 3.08 24.70 -13.61
N LYS A 437 2.57 23.47 -13.51
CA LYS A 437 3.38 22.37 -13.01
C LYS A 437 4.38 21.89 -14.06
N ASP A 438 5.48 21.34 -13.57
CA ASP A 438 6.51 20.69 -14.38
C ASP A 438 6.38 19.18 -14.18
N ALA A 439 5.99 18.46 -15.23
CA ALA A 439 5.77 17.01 -15.17
C ALA A 439 7.05 16.24 -14.77
N GLU A 440 8.23 16.70 -15.20
CA GLU A 440 9.51 16.08 -14.84
C GLU A 440 9.80 16.26 -13.34
N LYS A 441 9.53 17.42 -12.77
CA LYS A 441 9.67 17.67 -11.33
C LYS A 441 8.71 16.82 -10.51
N ILE A 442 7.46 16.70 -10.94
CA ILE A 442 6.47 15.82 -10.29
C ILE A 442 6.98 14.38 -10.31
N THR A 443 7.38 13.88 -11.48
CA THR A 443 7.90 12.52 -11.64
C THR A 443 9.12 12.28 -10.75
N ALA A 444 10.07 13.21 -10.72
CA ALA A 444 11.27 13.12 -9.92
C ALA A 444 10.96 13.01 -8.42
N VAL A 445 10.03 13.80 -7.91
CA VAL A 445 9.60 13.75 -6.50
C VAL A 445 9.05 12.36 -6.16
N PHE A 446 8.10 11.83 -6.93
CA PHE A 446 7.47 10.55 -6.64
C PHE A 446 8.41 9.37 -6.83
N GLN A 447 9.33 9.43 -7.80
CA GLN A 447 10.39 8.42 -7.94
C GLN A 447 11.33 8.44 -6.73
N THR A 448 11.68 9.62 -6.23
CA THR A 448 12.51 9.78 -5.04
C THR A 448 11.81 9.26 -3.80
N LEU A 449 10.52 9.54 -3.64
CA LEU A 449 9.70 9.01 -2.54
C LEU A 449 9.60 7.49 -2.57
N ARG A 450 9.60 6.88 -3.74
CA ARG A 450 9.52 5.42 -3.90
C ARG A 450 10.87 4.73 -3.65
N ALA A 451 11.97 5.43 -3.65
CA ALA A 451 13.32 4.89 -3.52
C ALA A 451 13.76 4.65 -2.06
N TYR A 452 12.94 3.97 -1.27
CA TYR A 452 13.28 3.58 0.09
C TYR A 452 13.45 2.08 0.24
#